data_bf331c309761a560c94f785fcae2a013
#
_entry.id   bf331c309761a560c94f785fcae2a013
#
_cell.length_a   1.000
_cell.length_b   1.000
_cell.length_c   1.000
_cell.angle_alpha   90.00
_cell.angle_beta   90.00
_cell.angle_gamma   90.00
#
_symmetry.space_group_name_H-M   'P 1'
#
loop_
_entity.id
_entity.type
_entity.pdbx_description
1 polymer ?
#
loop_
_entity_poly.entity_id
_entity_poly.type
_entity_poly.pdbx_seq_one_letter_code
_entity_poly.pdbx_strand_id
1 'polypeptide(L)'
;MACQKTFTPDDALDSGQPAVARFARPADLPALVELDRVCFAARAWSPAAWREVVIEPEWTVVVIARGDLVVAASVLLPAAPATHLASLAVHPRWRRRGVGRELLADAIARARAASARWLALEVDRDNPGAISLCRRDGFAVARRFLEDGRWRQEMVRRLGGRHGV
;
A
#
# COMPACT_ATOMS: atom_id res chain seq x y z
N MET A 1 -11.48 22.75 -30.89
CA MET A 1 -10.35 22.89 -29.94
C MET A 1 -10.84 22.51 -28.57
N ALA A 2 -10.60 21.28 -28.18
CA ALA A 2 -10.93 20.80 -26.83
C ALA A 2 -9.83 21.24 -25.88
N CYS A 3 -10.16 22.13 -24.95
CA CYS A 3 -9.29 22.56 -23.87
C CYS A 3 -9.09 21.36 -22.94
N GLN A 4 -7.95 20.68 -23.01
CA GLN A 4 -7.55 19.70 -22.02
C GLN A 4 -7.29 20.48 -20.73
N LYS A 5 -8.24 20.43 -19.80
CA LYS A 5 -7.99 20.85 -18.42
C LYS A 5 -6.91 19.94 -17.87
N THR A 6 -5.73 20.47 -17.66
CA THR A 6 -4.70 19.84 -16.84
C THR A 6 -5.25 19.75 -15.41
N PHE A 7 -5.69 18.56 -15.04
CA PHE A 7 -6.19 18.27 -13.70
C PHE A 7 -5.02 18.39 -12.72
N THR A 8 -5.05 19.40 -11.87
CA THR A 8 -4.04 19.57 -10.83
C THR A 8 -4.43 18.81 -9.58
N PRO A 9 -3.48 18.27 -8.80
CA PRO A 9 -3.77 17.59 -7.53
C PRO A 9 -4.57 18.45 -6.53
N ASP A 10 -4.57 19.76 -6.67
CA ASP A 10 -5.34 20.68 -5.82
C ASP A 10 -6.84 20.64 -6.15
N ASP A 11 -7.23 20.42 -7.40
CA ASP A 11 -8.64 20.32 -7.79
C ASP A 11 -9.34 19.10 -7.16
N ALA A 12 -8.58 18.04 -6.87
CA ALA A 12 -9.10 16.84 -6.21
C ALA A 12 -9.30 17.01 -4.69
N LEU A 13 -8.60 17.96 -4.08
CA LEU A 13 -8.76 18.27 -2.65
C LEU A 13 -10.10 18.92 -2.35
N ASP A 14 -10.67 19.62 -3.33
CA ASP A 14 -11.87 20.45 -3.17
C ASP A 14 -13.14 19.83 -3.78
N SER A 15 -13.01 18.69 -4.46
CA SER A 15 -14.13 18.09 -5.22
C SER A 15 -15.26 17.50 -4.36
N GLY A 16 -15.14 17.47 -3.04
CA GLY A 16 -16.17 16.91 -2.15
C GLY A 16 -16.46 15.42 -2.34
N GLN A 17 -15.80 14.77 -3.31
CA GLN A 17 -15.98 13.34 -3.55
C GLN A 17 -15.31 12.52 -2.44
N PRO A 18 -16.03 11.52 -1.89
CA PRO A 18 -15.44 10.64 -0.89
C PRO A 18 -14.29 9.83 -1.50
N ALA A 19 -13.26 9.59 -0.70
CA ALA A 19 -12.22 8.62 -1.04
C ALA A 19 -12.82 7.21 -0.97
N VAL A 20 -12.60 6.41 -1.99
CA VAL A 20 -13.14 5.04 -2.08
C VAL A 20 -11.98 4.05 -2.22
N ALA A 21 -11.93 3.07 -1.31
CA ALA A 21 -11.05 1.93 -1.43
C ALA A 21 -11.67 0.90 -2.40
N ARG A 22 -10.91 0.49 -3.40
CA ARG A 22 -11.33 -0.50 -4.40
C ARG A 22 -10.14 -1.30 -4.93
N PHE A 23 -10.40 -2.42 -5.58
CA PHE A 23 -9.36 -3.11 -6.33
C PHE A 23 -8.84 -2.25 -7.48
N ALA A 24 -7.54 -2.37 -7.73
CA ALA A 24 -6.93 -1.75 -8.90
C ALA A 24 -7.45 -2.40 -10.18
N ARG A 25 -7.48 -1.60 -11.24
CA ARG A 25 -7.84 -2.02 -12.60
C ARG A 25 -6.64 -1.79 -13.52
N PRO A 26 -6.55 -2.48 -14.66
CA PRO A 26 -5.49 -2.20 -15.63
C PRO A 26 -5.40 -0.72 -16.04
N ALA A 27 -6.52 0.00 -16.07
CA ALA A 27 -6.57 1.43 -16.33
C ALA A 27 -5.88 2.30 -15.26
N ASP A 28 -5.68 1.78 -14.05
CA ASP A 28 -4.97 2.48 -12.97
C ASP A 28 -3.43 2.42 -13.11
N LEU A 29 -2.90 1.59 -14.01
CA LEU A 29 -1.46 1.37 -14.15
C LEU A 29 -0.63 2.66 -14.25
N PRO A 30 -0.98 3.64 -15.10
CA PRO A 30 -0.21 4.88 -15.20
C PRO A 30 -0.18 5.65 -13.86
N ALA A 31 -1.32 5.69 -13.15
CA ALA A 31 -1.44 6.37 -11.87
C ALA A 31 -0.66 5.64 -10.76
N LEU A 32 -0.66 4.31 -10.76
CA LEU A 32 0.11 3.48 -9.81
C LEU A 32 1.61 3.67 -10.00
N VAL A 33 2.10 3.64 -11.25
CA VAL A 33 3.51 3.88 -11.57
C VAL A 33 3.95 5.27 -11.10
N GLU A 34 3.14 6.28 -11.34
CA GLU A 34 3.43 7.65 -10.91
C GLU A 34 3.39 7.80 -9.38
N LEU A 35 2.39 7.24 -8.72
CA LEU A 35 2.30 7.23 -7.26
C LEU A 35 3.55 6.60 -6.64
N ASP A 36 3.96 5.45 -7.14
CA ASP A 36 5.12 4.70 -6.65
C ASP A 36 6.41 5.52 -6.85
N ARG A 37 6.58 6.13 -8.03
CA ARG A 37 7.71 7.01 -8.34
C ARG A 37 7.80 8.19 -7.37
N VAL A 38 6.68 8.82 -7.08
CA VAL A 38 6.62 9.96 -6.15
C VAL A 38 6.90 9.54 -4.70
N CYS A 39 6.47 8.33 -4.31
CA CYS A 39 6.65 7.83 -2.94
C CYS A 39 8.03 7.24 -2.68
N PHE A 40 8.63 6.55 -3.65
CA PHE A 40 9.83 5.72 -3.46
C PHE A 40 11.02 6.11 -4.32
N ALA A 41 10.86 7.04 -5.25
CA ALA A 41 11.93 7.57 -6.11
C ALA A 41 12.74 6.44 -6.80
N ALA A 42 14.03 6.34 -6.50
CA ALA A 42 14.92 5.34 -7.11
C ALA A 42 14.57 3.88 -6.78
N ARG A 43 13.71 3.65 -5.78
CA ARG A 43 13.23 2.30 -5.39
C ARG A 43 11.83 1.99 -5.91
N ALA A 44 11.25 2.89 -6.68
CA ALA A 44 9.98 2.65 -7.32
C ALA A 44 10.06 1.43 -8.25
N TRP A 45 9.01 0.65 -8.28
CA TRP A 45 8.93 -0.50 -9.17
C TRP A 45 8.85 -0.05 -10.63
N SER A 46 9.39 -0.85 -11.52
CA SER A 46 9.30 -0.60 -12.95
C SER A 46 7.85 -0.69 -13.44
N PRO A 47 7.50 -0.01 -14.55
CA PRO A 47 6.18 -0.18 -15.16
C PRO A 47 5.85 -1.64 -15.51
N ALA A 48 6.87 -2.45 -15.85
CA ALA A 48 6.68 -3.87 -16.14
C ALA A 48 6.30 -4.65 -14.88
N ALA A 49 6.97 -4.40 -13.75
CA ALA A 49 6.64 -5.02 -12.46
C ALA A 49 5.22 -4.62 -12.01
N TRP A 50 4.83 -3.37 -12.15
CA TRP A 50 3.47 -2.92 -11.84
C TRP A 50 2.42 -3.60 -12.71
N ARG A 51 2.70 -3.80 -14.01
CA ARG A 51 1.79 -4.52 -14.90
C ARG A 51 1.60 -5.96 -14.46
N GLU A 52 2.68 -6.66 -14.11
CA GLU A 52 2.63 -8.01 -13.59
C GLU A 52 1.75 -8.09 -12.33
N VAL A 53 2.03 -7.27 -11.34
CA VAL A 53 1.31 -7.24 -10.05
C VAL A 53 -0.18 -6.92 -10.21
N VAL A 54 -0.57 -6.09 -11.18
CA VAL A 54 -1.99 -5.75 -11.40
C VAL A 54 -2.74 -6.84 -12.17
N ILE A 55 -2.04 -7.62 -13.00
CA ILE A 55 -2.67 -8.63 -13.89
C ILE A 55 -2.68 -10.01 -13.24
N GLU A 56 -1.60 -10.38 -12.53
CA GLU A 56 -1.48 -11.73 -11.97
C GLU A 56 -2.41 -11.92 -10.77
N PRO A 57 -3.22 -13.01 -10.77
CA PRO A 57 -4.30 -13.20 -9.80
C PRO A 57 -3.80 -13.50 -8.38
N GLU A 58 -2.54 -13.85 -8.22
CA GLU A 58 -1.92 -14.09 -6.92
C GLU A 58 -1.69 -12.81 -6.12
N TRP A 59 -1.62 -11.66 -6.78
CA TRP A 59 -1.48 -10.37 -6.14
C TRP A 59 -2.83 -9.71 -5.87
N THR A 60 -2.90 -9.00 -4.77
CA THR A 60 -4.06 -8.15 -4.46
C THR A 60 -3.60 -6.70 -4.39
N VAL A 61 -4.05 -5.89 -5.33
CA VAL A 61 -3.78 -4.46 -5.36
C VAL A 61 -5.04 -3.69 -5.02
N VAL A 62 -4.97 -2.89 -3.96
CA VAL A 62 -6.05 -2.00 -3.53
C VAL A 62 -5.59 -0.56 -3.71
N VAL A 63 -6.45 0.26 -4.29
CA VAL A 63 -6.24 1.70 -4.44
C VAL A 63 -7.26 2.47 -3.62
N ILE A 64 -6.86 3.62 -3.08
CA ILE A 64 -7.77 4.65 -2.63
C ILE A 64 -7.79 5.72 -3.71
N ALA A 65 -8.96 5.96 -4.27
CA ALA A 65 -9.15 6.91 -5.36
C ALA A 65 -10.20 7.97 -5.00
N ARG A 66 -10.01 9.16 -5.55
CA ARG A 66 -11.02 10.22 -5.63
C ARG A 66 -11.24 10.54 -7.10
N GLY A 67 -12.41 10.18 -7.62
CA GLY A 67 -12.63 10.19 -9.06
C GLY A 67 -11.56 9.33 -9.76
N ASP A 68 -10.88 9.90 -10.73
CA ASP A 68 -9.82 9.22 -11.49
C ASP A 68 -8.43 9.34 -10.84
N LEU A 69 -8.29 10.04 -9.71
CA LEU A 69 -7.02 10.22 -9.02
C LEU A 69 -6.78 9.11 -8.01
N VAL A 70 -5.75 8.30 -8.22
CA VAL A 70 -5.24 7.35 -7.22
C VAL A 70 -4.34 8.11 -6.24
N VAL A 71 -4.76 8.17 -4.98
CA VAL A 71 -4.04 8.91 -3.92
C VAL A 71 -3.24 7.99 -3.01
N ALA A 72 -3.56 6.72 -2.98
CA ALA A 72 -2.83 5.71 -2.22
C ALA A 72 -3.04 4.32 -2.79
N ALA A 73 -2.11 3.43 -2.52
CA ALA A 73 -2.20 2.02 -2.95
C ALA A 73 -1.51 1.09 -1.96
N SER A 74 -1.99 -0.13 -1.87
CA SER A 74 -1.35 -1.25 -1.18
C SER A 74 -1.29 -2.47 -2.08
N VAL A 75 -0.25 -3.26 -1.91
CA VAL A 75 -0.01 -4.51 -2.66
C VAL A 75 0.20 -5.64 -1.67
N LEU A 76 -0.62 -6.66 -1.77
CA LEU A 76 -0.56 -7.85 -0.94
C LEU A 76 -0.21 -9.08 -1.77
N LEU A 77 0.65 -9.91 -1.24
CA LEU A 77 0.97 -11.24 -1.75
C LEU A 77 0.66 -12.28 -0.69
N PRO A 78 -0.38 -13.10 -0.85
CA PRO A 78 -0.62 -14.25 0.02
C PRO A 78 0.51 -15.27 -0.12
N ALA A 79 1.11 -15.66 1.00
CA ALA A 79 2.19 -16.66 1.08
C ALA A 79 1.98 -17.48 2.36
N ALA A 80 1.04 -18.43 2.33
CA ALA A 80 0.66 -19.19 3.52
C ALA A 80 1.87 -19.76 4.27
N PRO A 81 1.93 -19.66 5.58
CA PRO A 81 0.88 -19.20 6.50
C PRO A 81 0.81 -17.68 6.71
N ALA A 82 1.53 -16.90 5.93
CA ALA A 82 1.59 -15.45 6.02
C ALA A 82 0.92 -14.78 4.80
N THR A 83 0.66 -13.48 4.92
CA THR A 83 0.47 -12.57 3.78
C THR A 83 1.55 -11.50 3.88
N HIS A 84 2.16 -11.16 2.77
CA HIS A 84 3.11 -10.06 2.67
C HIS A 84 2.42 -8.80 2.19
N LEU A 85 2.57 -7.70 2.92
CA LEU A 85 2.29 -6.35 2.42
C LEU A 85 3.54 -5.85 1.71
N ALA A 86 3.58 -6.07 0.40
CA ALA A 86 4.76 -5.80 -0.42
C ALA A 86 4.96 -4.30 -0.69
N SER A 87 3.88 -3.52 -0.71
CA SER A 87 3.93 -2.06 -0.83
C SER A 87 2.74 -1.41 -0.15
N LEU A 88 2.98 -0.26 0.46
CA LEU A 88 1.96 0.67 0.92
C LEU A 88 2.44 2.08 0.62
N ALA A 89 1.78 2.74 -0.32
CA ALA A 89 2.13 4.07 -0.79
C ALA A 89 0.99 5.05 -0.52
N VAL A 90 1.31 6.20 0.03
CA VAL A 90 0.39 7.33 0.18
C VAL A 90 1.03 8.56 -0.43
N HIS A 91 0.35 9.15 -1.39
CA HIS A 91 0.82 10.38 -2.05
C HIS A 91 1.16 11.44 -0.98
N PRO A 92 2.31 12.15 -1.07
CA PRO A 92 2.77 13.07 -0.03
C PRO A 92 1.71 14.09 0.43
N ARG A 93 0.92 14.63 -0.48
CA ARG A 93 -0.17 15.57 -0.17
C ARG A 93 -1.34 14.97 0.61
N TRP A 94 -1.42 13.63 0.65
CA TRP A 94 -2.48 12.87 1.34
C TRP A 94 -2.03 12.23 2.63
N ARG A 95 -0.77 12.40 2.99
CA ARG A 95 -0.22 11.92 4.26
C ARG A 95 -0.80 12.68 5.44
N ARG A 96 -0.75 12.06 6.63
CA ARG A 96 -1.26 12.63 7.90
C ARG A 96 -2.77 12.88 7.91
N ARG A 97 -3.52 12.23 7.02
CA ARG A 97 -4.99 12.31 6.92
C ARG A 97 -5.69 10.98 7.20
N GLY A 98 -4.97 10.00 7.76
CA GLY A 98 -5.51 8.68 8.08
C GLY A 98 -5.53 7.69 6.92
N VAL A 99 -5.17 8.08 5.71
CA VAL A 99 -5.22 7.22 4.50
C VAL A 99 -4.33 5.99 4.63
N GLY A 100 -3.10 6.14 5.13
CA GLY A 100 -2.20 4.99 5.37
C GLY A 100 -2.75 4.01 6.40
N ARG A 101 -3.42 4.51 7.43
CA ARG A 101 -4.09 3.69 8.45
C ARG A 101 -5.28 2.92 7.85
N GLU A 102 -6.04 3.56 7.00
CA GLU A 102 -7.16 2.92 6.29
C GLU A 102 -6.68 1.76 5.41
N LEU A 103 -5.63 1.98 4.60
CA LEU A 103 -5.02 0.92 3.79
C LEU A 103 -4.44 -0.22 4.63
N LEU A 104 -3.78 0.11 5.75
CA LEU A 104 -3.22 -0.92 6.62
C LEU A 104 -4.33 -1.75 7.28
N ALA A 105 -5.42 -1.10 7.70
CA ALA A 105 -6.60 -1.80 8.24
C ALA A 105 -7.25 -2.70 7.19
N ASP A 106 -7.39 -2.25 5.94
CA ASP A 106 -7.86 -3.07 4.83
C ASP A 106 -6.94 -4.28 4.57
N ALA A 107 -5.63 -4.07 4.55
CA ALA A 107 -4.65 -5.14 4.39
C ALA A 107 -4.76 -6.21 5.50
N ILE A 108 -4.92 -5.79 6.74
CA ILE A 108 -5.14 -6.69 7.89
C ILE A 108 -6.44 -7.49 7.71
N ALA A 109 -7.53 -6.84 7.30
CA ALA A 109 -8.81 -7.49 7.08
C ALA A 109 -8.72 -8.55 5.97
N ARG A 110 -8.06 -8.23 4.86
CA ARG A 110 -7.85 -9.17 3.73
C ARG A 110 -6.98 -10.35 4.12
N ALA A 111 -5.88 -10.12 4.82
CA ALA A 111 -5.01 -11.19 5.30
C ALA A 111 -5.78 -12.14 6.24
N ARG A 112 -6.64 -11.62 7.11
CA ARG A 112 -7.53 -12.45 7.95
C ARG A 112 -8.55 -13.24 7.13
N ALA A 113 -9.16 -12.63 6.14
CA ALA A 113 -10.11 -13.28 5.24
C ALA A 113 -9.45 -14.41 4.45
N ALA A 114 -8.17 -14.26 4.10
CA ALA A 114 -7.34 -15.30 3.48
C ALA A 114 -6.82 -16.35 4.48
N SER A 115 -7.27 -16.32 5.75
CA SER A 115 -6.85 -17.24 6.81
C SER A 115 -5.35 -17.22 7.10
N ALA A 116 -4.66 -16.12 6.80
CA ALA A 116 -3.26 -15.95 7.15
C ALA A 116 -3.10 -15.86 8.68
N ARG A 117 -2.04 -16.49 9.19
CA ARG A 117 -1.66 -16.39 10.60
C ARG A 117 -0.89 -15.11 10.91
N TRP A 118 -0.23 -14.57 9.90
CA TRP A 118 0.67 -13.43 10.01
C TRP A 118 0.47 -12.47 8.85
N LEU A 119 0.60 -11.19 9.13
CA LEU A 119 0.84 -10.16 8.11
C LEU A 119 2.25 -9.63 8.33
N ALA A 120 3.09 -9.71 7.31
CA ALA A 120 4.47 -9.26 7.33
C ALA A 120 4.68 -8.10 6.36
N LEU A 121 5.58 -7.20 6.69
CA LEU A 121 6.01 -6.11 5.83
C LEU A 121 7.46 -5.73 6.13
N GLU A 122 8.09 -5.06 5.18
CA GLU A 122 9.42 -4.52 5.36
C GLU A 122 9.41 -3.00 5.31
N VAL A 123 10.16 -2.36 6.18
CA VAL A 123 10.24 -0.91 6.28
C VAL A 123 11.69 -0.48 6.53
N ASP A 124 12.08 0.66 5.92
CA ASP A 124 13.37 1.26 6.21
C ASP A 124 13.41 1.79 7.64
N ARG A 125 14.55 1.62 8.31
CA ARG A 125 14.73 2.12 9.68
C ARG A 125 14.69 3.64 9.79
N ASP A 126 14.96 4.33 8.72
CA ASP A 126 14.88 5.79 8.61
C ASP A 126 13.49 6.32 8.20
N ASN A 127 12.47 5.46 8.23
CA ASN A 127 11.07 5.83 8.03
C ASN A 127 10.25 5.73 9.34
N PRO A 128 10.43 6.69 10.27
CA PRO A 128 9.77 6.63 11.58
C PRO A 128 8.24 6.72 11.48
N GLY A 129 7.72 7.36 10.45
CA GLY A 129 6.27 7.49 10.23
C GLY A 129 5.62 6.14 9.94
N ALA A 130 6.20 5.35 9.03
CA ALA A 130 5.71 4.01 8.72
C ALA A 130 5.89 3.06 9.92
N ILE A 131 7.02 3.13 10.61
CA ILE A 131 7.27 2.32 11.81
C ILE A 131 6.24 2.62 12.90
N SER A 132 5.96 3.90 13.15
CA SER A 132 4.96 4.33 14.13
C SER A 132 3.56 3.83 13.77
N LEU A 133 3.18 3.95 12.49
CA LEU A 133 1.91 3.43 11.99
C LEU A 133 1.78 1.94 12.27
N CYS A 134 2.78 1.15 11.86
CA CYS A 134 2.78 -0.30 12.06
C CYS A 134 2.71 -0.69 13.55
N ARG A 135 3.48 -0.04 14.41
CA ARG A 135 3.46 -0.32 15.86
C ARG A 135 2.10 -0.07 16.49
N ARG A 136 1.43 1.02 16.12
CA ARG A 136 0.06 1.32 16.60
C ARG A 136 -0.95 0.25 16.21
N ASP A 137 -0.75 -0.39 15.06
CA ASP A 137 -1.59 -1.47 14.59
C ASP A 137 -1.08 -2.86 14.98
N GLY A 138 -0.21 -2.95 15.98
CA GLY A 138 0.20 -4.21 16.62
C GLY A 138 1.29 -4.99 15.89
N PHE A 139 2.04 -4.35 15.01
CA PHE A 139 3.23 -4.97 14.41
C PHE A 139 4.43 -4.86 15.33
N ALA A 140 5.21 -5.93 15.39
CA ALA A 140 6.48 -5.99 16.10
C ALA A 140 7.63 -6.30 15.14
N VAL A 141 8.82 -5.85 15.47
CA VAL A 141 10.03 -6.14 14.70
C VAL A 141 10.39 -7.61 14.86
N ALA A 142 10.42 -8.35 13.75
CA ALA A 142 10.84 -9.75 13.72
C ALA A 142 12.35 -9.88 13.45
N ARG A 143 12.87 -9.11 12.52
CA ARG A 143 14.31 -9.08 12.20
C ARG A 143 14.74 -7.74 11.64
N ARG A 144 16.05 -7.48 11.70
CA ARG A 144 16.72 -6.36 11.05
C ARG A 144 17.77 -6.88 10.10
N PHE A 145 17.92 -6.22 8.97
CA PHE A 145 18.88 -6.64 7.94
C PHE A 145 19.38 -5.45 7.14
N LEU A 146 20.51 -5.63 6.49
CA LEU A 146 21.09 -4.65 5.58
C LEU A 146 20.78 -5.07 4.14
N GLU A 147 20.18 -4.19 3.36
CA GLU A 147 19.88 -4.38 1.95
C GLU A 147 20.27 -3.12 1.19
N ASP A 148 21.08 -3.28 0.15
CA ASP A 148 21.59 -2.18 -0.69
C ASP A 148 22.17 -1.00 0.11
N GLY A 149 22.93 -1.31 1.17
CA GLY A 149 23.55 -0.32 2.05
C GLY A 149 22.59 0.40 3.02
N ARG A 150 21.35 -0.05 3.12
CA ARG A 150 20.33 0.51 4.02
C ARG A 150 19.88 -0.49 5.07
N TRP A 151 19.74 -0.01 6.29
CA TRP A 151 19.13 -0.80 7.34
C TRP A 151 17.61 -0.85 7.18
N ARG A 152 17.10 -2.06 7.02
CA ARG A 152 15.67 -2.35 6.96
C ARG A 152 15.27 -3.23 8.13
N GLN A 153 14.00 -3.28 8.40
CA GLN A 153 13.41 -4.21 9.36
C GLN A 153 12.14 -4.85 8.80
N GLU A 154 12.02 -6.12 9.05
CA GLU A 154 10.78 -6.84 8.87
C GLU A 154 9.93 -6.67 10.12
N MET A 155 8.70 -6.28 9.95
CA MET A 155 7.71 -6.18 11.00
C MET A 155 6.58 -7.15 10.72
N VAL A 156 6.13 -7.84 11.76
CA VAL A 156 5.08 -8.84 11.67
C VAL A 156 3.97 -8.56 12.67
N ARG A 157 2.75 -8.85 12.24
CA ARG A 157 1.58 -8.85 13.10
C ARG A 157 0.95 -10.24 13.11
N ARG A 158 0.69 -10.79 14.28
CA ARG A 158 -0.11 -12.00 14.42
C ARG A 158 -1.58 -11.66 14.16
N LEU A 159 -2.17 -12.40 13.24
CA LEU A 159 -3.59 -12.32 12.95
C LEU A 159 -4.25 -13.44 13.73
N GLY A 160 -5.08 -13.14 14.73
CA GLY A 160 -5.72 -14.15 15.54
C GLY A 160 -6.40 -15.19 14.65
N GLY A 161 -5.99 -16.44 14.73
CA GLY A 161 -6.73 -17.55 14.16
C GLY A 161 -8.08 -17.63 14.88
N ARG A 162 -9.17 -17.83 14.14
CA ARG A 162 -10.40 -18.33 14.75
C ARG A 162 -10.01 -19.65 15.41
N HIS A 163 -10.08 -19.71 16.73
CA HIS A 163 -10.09 -20.97 17.43
C HIS A 163 -11.38 -21.63 16.97
N GLY A 164 -11.25 -22.57 16.02
CA GLY A 164 -12.32 -23.49 15.76
C GLY A 164 -12.57 -24.27 17.03
N VAL A 165 -13.77 -24.20 17.55
CA VAL A 165 -14.34 -25.09 18.54
C VAL A 165 -14.55 -26.44 17.87
#